data_7020de0d09af9923c788a92bc6e64594
#
_entry.id   7020de0d09af9923c788a92bc6e64594
#
_cell.length_a   1.000
_cell.length_b   1.000
_cell.length_c   1.000
_cell.angle_alpha   90.00
_cell.angle_beta   90.00
_cell.angle_gamma   90.00
#
_symmetry.space_group_name_H-M   'P 1'
#
loop_
_entity.id
_entity.type
_entity.pdbx_description
1 polymer ?
#
loop_
_entity_poly.entity_id
_entity_poly.type
_entity_poly.pdbx_seq_one_letter_code
_entity_poly.pdbx_strand_id
1 'polypeptide(L)'
;TCALPIFQVADSLSALILHYHIESGYENHQKLVFSPNTATQFNQLQHDRHDTPMETYPWKKVEIPSAELGNRGVLFAGIGWYTRLEFPYLNDIMEQGEYVHIEKAGLRIYPEYGTYSGYNTLPDSIFLYIADENNVVTDAVKDYLGKQVQGGKLVKDDVFLGNTYYYFDVTQFMKDELGTSGKYKHNLQLVFNSDDYTKTLRNLTFSDTKGQHPITLQLNYKIYESY
;
A
#
# COMPACT_ATOMS: atom_id res chain seq x y z
N THR A 1 -17.99 -4.83 6.66
CA THR A 1 -16.93 -3.85 7.02
C THR A 1 -17.32 -3.24 8.35
N CYS A 2 -16.70 -3.66 9.43
CA CYS A 2 -16.92 -3.05 10.74
C CYS A 2 -16.07 -1.77 10.80
N ALA A 3 -16.68 -0.62 10.61
CA ALA A 3 -16.02 0.64 10.88
C ALA A 3 -16.04 0.86 12.40
N LEU A 4 -14.91 0.64 13.04
CA LEU A 4 -14.73 1.07 14.43
C LEU A 4 -14.64 2.60 14.44
N PRO A 5 -15.42 3.31 15.26
CA PRO A 5 -15.27 4.75 15.38
C PRO A 5 -13.90 5.06 15.95
N ILE A 6 -13.12 5.86 15.23
CA ILE A 6 -11.84 6.37 15.72
C ILE A 6 -12.14 7.68 16.45
N PHE A 7 -11.93 7.69 17.76
CA PHE A 7 -12.07 8.90 18.55
C PHE A 7 -10.73 9.63 18.62
N GLN A 8 -10.72 10.88 18.21
CA GLN A 8 -9.59 11.77 18.46
C GLN A 8 -9.64 12.25 19.91
N VAL A 9 -9.07 11.49 20.82
CA VAL A 9 -9.10 11.78 22.26
C VAL A 9 -8.26 13.03 22.60
N ALA A 10 -7.39 13.47 21.68
CA ALA A 10 -6.61 14.70 21.82
C ALA A 10 -7.40 15.99 21.54
N ASP A 11 -8.68 15.90 21.19
CA ASP A 11 -9.54 17.06 21.03
C ASP A 11 -9.69 17.78 22.38
N SER A 12 -9.61 19.10 22.33
CA SER A 12 -9.81 19.99 23.51
C SER A 12 -11.18 19.81 24.18
N LEU A 13 -12.13 19.17 23.49
CA LEU A 13 -13.46 18.86 24.00
C LEU A 13 -13.51 17.52 24.75
N SER A 14 -12.48 16.69 24.66
CA SER A 14 -12.42 15.41 25.38
C SER A 14 -11.79 15.62 26.76
N ALA A 15 -12.59 15.60 27.80
CA ALA A 15 -12.11 15.76 29.17
C ALA A 15 -13.03 15.01 30.16
N LEU A 16 -12.45 14.49 31.22
CA LEU A 16 -13.18 14.06 32.39
C LEU A 16 -13.31 15.25 33.36
N ILE A 17 -14.52 15.67 33.64
CA ILE A 17 -14.79 16.80 34.53
C ILE A 17 -15.38 16.27 35.82
N LEU A 18 -14.67 16.49 36.93
CA LEU A 18 -15.19 16.22 38.27
C LEU A 18 -15.76 17.51 38.85
N HIS A 19 -17.05 17.52 39.11
CA HIS A 19 -17.72 18.60 39.84
C HIS A 19 -17.81 18.22 41.31
N TYR A 20 -17.38 19.11 42.18
CA TYR A 20 -17.44 18.91 43.62
C TYR A 20 -17.72 20.24 44.33
N HIS A 21 -18.19 20.18 45.54
CA HIS A 21 -18.30 21.36 46.44
C HIS A 21 -17.54 21.12 47.72
N ILE A 22 -17.02 22.18 48.26
CA ILE A 22 -16.35 22.18 49.56
C ILE A 22 -17.30 22.84 50.51
N GLU A 23 -17.62 22.15 51.62
CA GLU A 23 -18.47 22.63 52.67
C GLU A 23 -17.73 23.72 53.45
N SER A 24 -17.74 24.94 52.98
CA SER A 24 -17.20 26.12 53.67
C SER A 24 -18.14 27.30 53.47
N GLY A 25 -19.22 27.35 54.24
CA GLY A 25 -20.05 28.52 54.48
C GLY A 25 -20.67 29.28 53.29
N TYR A 26 -20.23 29.09 52.11
CA TYR A 26 -20.74 29.57 50.82
C TYR A 26 -20.77 28.44 49.84
N GLU A 27 -21.82 28.33 49.02
CA GLU A 27 -21.94 27.34 47.94
C GLU A 27 -20.84 27.59 46.89
N ASN A 28 -19.75 26.92 47.03
CA ASN A 28 -18.62 27.02 46.11
C ASN A 28 -18.53 25.78 45.29
N HIS A 29 -19.22 25.79 44.13
CA HIS A 29 -19.11 24.72 43.12
C HIS A 29 -17.74 24.80 42.44
N GLN A 30 -16.97 23.76 42.60
CA GLN A 30 -15.67 23.62 41.98
C GLN A 30 -15.70 22.57 40.90
N LYS A 31 -14.87 22.72 39.89
CA LYS A 31 -14.64 21.71 38.88
C LYS A 31 -13.16 21.41 38.71
N LEU A 32 -12.83 20.15 38.64
CA LEU A 32 -11.50 19.68 38.28
C LEU A 32 -11.58 19.04 36.91
N VAL A 33 -10.73 19.48 35.98
CA VAL A 33 -10.71 19.00 34.58
C VAL A 33 -9.48 18.14 34.42
N PHE A 34 -9.69 16.87 34.01
CA PHE A 34 -8.63 15.95 33.62
C PHE A 34 -8.61 15.87 32.12
N SER A 35 -7.62 16.49 31.51
CA SER A 35 -7.41 16.39 30.05
C SER A 35 -6.61 15.14 29.72
N PRO A 36 -6.89 14.50 28.57
CA PRO A 36 -6.10 13.37 28.13
C PRO A 36 -4.63 13.75 27.92
N ASN A 37 -3.72 12.88 28.33
CA ASN A 37 -2.29 13.05 28.04
C ASN A 37 -1.99 12.47 26.66
N THR A 38 -1.76 13.32 25.67
CA THR A 38 -1.50 12.92 24.28
C THR A 38 -0.21 12.10 24.12
N ALA A 39 0.75 12.27 25.02
CA ALA A 39 2.03 11.54 24.96
C ALA A 39 1.91 10.05 25.36
N THR A 40 0.84 9.69 26.09
CA THR A 40 0.61 8.32 26.56
C THR A 40 -0.57 7.62 25.86
N GLN A 41 -1.15 8.28 24.87
CA GLN A 41 -2.26 7.70 24.09
C GLN A 41 -1.73 6.84 22.96
N PHE A 42 -2.39 5.74 22.73
CA PHE A 42 -2.17 4.90 21.57
C PHE A 42 -3.49 4.29 21.11
N ASN A 43 -3.60 4.03 19.82
CA ASN A 43 -4.72 3.33 19.24
C ASN A 43 -4.38 1.84 19.19
N GLN A 44 -5.21 1.01 19.81
CA GLN A 44 -5.13 -0.43 19.65
C GLN A 44 -6.05 -0.85 18.50
N LEU A 45 -5.46 -1.38 17.43
CA LEU A 45 -6.20 -1.98 16.33
C LEU A 45 -6.35 -3.47 16.60
N GLN A 46 -7.57 -3.93 16.66
CA GLN A 46 -7.91 -5.34 16.72
C GLN A 46 -8.71 -5.67 15.47
N HIS A 47 -8.23 -6.61 14.66
CA HIS A 47 -8.96 -7.05 13.49
C HIS A 47 -9.37 -8.52 13.65
N ASP A 48 -10.57 -8.82 13.23
CA ASP A 48 -11.12 -10.15 13.17
C ASP A 48 -10.94 -10.68 11.73
N ARG A 49 -10.40 -11.89 11.61
CA ARG A 49 -10.20 -12.60 10.33
C ARG A 49 -11.21 -13.71 10.11
N HIS A 50 -12.14 -13.90 11.05
CA HIS A 50 -13.16 -14.93 10.97
C HIS A 50 -13.95 -14.79 9.66
N ASP A 51 -14.28 -15.91 9.03
CA ASP A 51 -14.97 -15.96 7.74
C ASP A 51 -14.23 -15.28 6.57
N THR A 52 -12.90 -15.05 6.70
CA THR A 52 -12.07 -14.54 5.61
C THR A 52 -11.08 -15.60 5.12
N PRO A 53 -10.60 -15.51 3.87
CA PRO A 53 -9.52 -16.38 3.39
C PRO A 53 -8.25 -16.32 4.24
N MET A 54 -8.15 -15.33 5.11
CA MET A 54 -6.99 -15.07 5.97
C MET A 54 -7.08 -15.71 7.34
N GLU A 55 -8.18 -16.37 7.67
CA GLU A 55 -8.44 -16.95 9.00
C GLU A 55 -7.39 -17.98 9.41
N THR A 56 -6.97 -18.82 8.46
CA THR A 56 -6.03 -19.92 8.70
C THR A 56 -4.56 -19.50 8.75
N TYR A 57 -4.23 -18.27 8.37
CA TYR A 57 -2.85 -17.82 8.30
C TYR A 57 -2.34 -17.23 9.62
N PRO A 58 -1.04 -17.40 9.92
CA PRO A 58 -0.42 -16.78 11.08
C PRO A 58 -0.56 -15.25 11.07
N TRP A 59 -0.49 -14.65 12.26
CA TRP A 59 -0.64 -13.20 12.41
C TRP A 59 0.57 -12.37 11.95
N LYS A 60 1.73 -13.01 11.76
CA LYS A 60 2.99 -12.32 11.45
C LYS A 60 3.80 -13.09 10.41
N LYS A 61 4.49 -12.35 9.56
CA LYS A 61 5.49 -12.86 8.61
C LYS A 61 4.96 -14.00 7.75
N VAL A 62 3.80 -13.83 7.16
CA VAL A 62 3.21 -14.79 6.25
C VAL A 62 3.07 -14.17 4.87
N GLU A 63 3.39 -14.94 3.87
CA GLU A 63 3.12 -14.62 2.47
C GLU A 63 1.89 -15.39 2.03
N ILE A 64 0.92 -14.69 1.49
CA ILE A 64 -0.31 -15.28 1.00
C ILE A 64 -0.36 -15.07 -0.52
N PRO A 65 -0.34 -16.15 -1.32
CA PRO A 65 -0.47 -16.04 -2.75
C PRO A 65 -1.81 -15.39 -3.15
N SER A 66 -1.78 -14.54 -4.17
CA SER A 66 -2.99 -13.86 -4.67
C SER A 66 -4.10 -14.83 -5.08
N ALA A 67 -3.73 -16.02 -5.56
CA ALA A 67 -4.68 -17.08 -5.91
C ALA A 67 -5.57 -17.51 -4.71
N GLU A 68 -5.04 -17.49 -3.50
CA GLU A 68 -5.78 -17.83 -2.28
C GLU A 68 -6.67 -16.67 -1.80
N LEU A 69 -6.41 -15.46 -2.29
CA LEU A 69 -7.23 -14.28 -2.06
C LEU A 69 -8.20 -13.99 -3.22
N GLY A 70 -8.50 -14.98 -4.05
CA GLY A 70 -9.38 -14.85 -5.21
C GLY A 70 -8.74 -14.04 -6.35
N ASN A 71 -7.45 -14.20 -6.58
CA ASN A 71 -6.65 -13.47 -7.56
C ASN A 71 -6.58 -11.97 -7.29
N ARG A 72 -6.36 -11.60 -6.03
CA ARG A 72 -6.33 -10.21 -5.56
C ARG A 72 -5.03 -9.89 -4.83
N GLY A 73 -4.54 -8.67 -5.04
CA GLY A 73 -3.57 -8.03 -4.17
C GLY A 73 -4.28 -7.06 -3.22
N VAL A 74 -3.78 -6.96 -2.00
CA VAL A 74 -4.40 -6.12 -0.96
C VAL A 74 -3.33 -5.31 -0.24
N LEU A 75 -3.58 -4.01 -0.11
CA LEU A 75 -2.88 -3.14 0.81
C LEU A 75 -3.83 -2.78 1.95
N PHE A 76 -3.34 -2.81 3.19
CA PHE A 76 -4.13 -2.40 4.33
C PHE A 76 -3.27 -1.57 5.29
N ALA A 77 -3.59 -0.27 5.39
CA ALA A 77 -2.99 0.63 6.35
C ALA A 77 -3.35 0.23 7.79
N GLY A 78 -2.51 0.58 8.74
CA GLY A 78 -2.75 0.32 10.17
C GLY A 78 -2.46 -1.11 10.64
N ILE A 79 -2.53 -2.12 9.78
CA ILE A 79 -2.23 -3.51 10.13
C ILE A 79 -0.97 -4.08 9.47
N GLY A 80 -0.31 -3.27 8.65
CA GLY A 80 0.99 -3.63 8.11
C GLY A 80 0.96 -4.53 6.88
N TRP A 81 -0.13 -4.56 6.12
CA TRP A 81 -0.23 -5.37 4.90
C TRP A 81 0.20 -4.60 3.67
N TYR A 82 1.10 -5.22 2.91
CA TYR A 82 1.56 -4.74 1.63
C TYR A 82 1.52 -5.88 0.60
N THR A 83 1.60 -5.55 -0.67
CA THR A 83 1.63 -6.54 -1.74
C THR A 83 3.01 -6.61 -2.36
N ARG A 84 3.53 -7.84 -2.51
CA ARG A 84 4.74 -8.13 -3.25
C ARG A 84 4.40 -8.44 -4.71
N LEU A 85 5.11 -7.80 -5.62
CA LEU A 85 5.02 -8.02 -7.06
C LEU A 85 6.28 -8.70 -7.55
N GLU A 86 6.13 -9.84 -8.19
CA GLU A 86 7.22 -10.64 -8.76
C GLU A 86 7.11 -10.68 -10.29
N PHE A 87 8.25 -10.75 -10.95
CA PHE A 87 8.35 -10.80 -12.41
C PHE A 87 9.10 -12.06 -12.86
N PRO A 88 8.55 -13.27 -12.64
CA PRO A 88 9.27 -14.53 -12.82
C PRO A 88 9.75 -14.78 -14.26
N TYR A 89 9.09 -14.17 -15.25
CA TYR A 89 9.39 -14.35 -16.67
C TYR A 89 10.20 -13.20 -17.27
N LEU A 90 10.75 -12.32 -16.44
CA LEU A 90 11.51 -11.18 -16.94
C LEU A 90 12.75 -11.62 -17.73
N ASN A 91 13.40 -12.70 -17.29
CA ASN A 91 14.59 -13.24 -17.94
C ASN A 91 14.31 -13.87 -19.30
N ASP A 92 13.10 -14.35 -19.55
CA ASP A 92 12.73 -14.98 -20.84
C ASP A 92 12.86 -13.99 -22.00
N ILE A 93 12.83 -12.69 -21.68
CA ILE A 93 13.06 -11.63 -22.68
C ILE A 93 14.51 -11.67 -23.20
N MET A 94 15.47 -12.02 -22.34
CA MET A 94 16.89 -12.11 -22.73
C MET A 94 17.19 -13.29 -23.65
N GLU A 95 16.33 -14.29 -23.68
CA GLU A 95 16.47 -15.46 -24.58
C GLU A 95 16.03 -15.15 -26.01
N GLN A 96 15.40 -13.98 -26.26
CA GLN A 96 14.89 -13.60 -27.57
C GLN A 96 15.94 -13.07 -28.54
N GLY A 97 17.18 -12.81 -28.09
CA GLY A 97 18.26 -12.30 -28.93
C GLY A 97 19.55 -12.17 -28.17
N GLU A 98 20.63 -11.81 -28.86
CA GLU A 98 21.97 -11.67 -28.23
C GLU A 98 22.04 -10.47 -27.26
N TYR A 99 21.30 -9.41 -27.57
CA TYR A 99 21.24 -8.24 -26.71
C TYR A 99 19.84 -7.62 -26.73
N VAL A 100 19.28 -7.42 -25.55
CA VAL A 100 17.98 -6.79 -25.35
C VAL A 100 18.16 -5.46 -24.63
N HIS A 101 17.60 -4.39 -25.20
CA HIS A 101 17.61 -3.06 -24.62
C HIS A 101 16.18 -2.61 -24.27
N ILE A 102 15.88 -2.42 -22.98
CA ILE A 102 14.59 -1.86 -22.55
C ILE A 102 14.62 -0.34 -22.76
N GLU A 103 13.70 0.17 -23.57
CA GLU A 103 13.50 1.60 -23.78
C GLU A 103 12.59 2.20 -22.71
N LYS A 104 11.48 1.49 -22.41
CA LYS A 104 10.48 1.93 -21.47
C LYS A 104 9.76 0.76 -20.81
N ALA A 105 9.48 0.87 -19.52
CA ALA A 105 8.66 -0.06 -18.78
C ALA A 105 7.62 0.68 -17.93
N GLY A 106 6.35 0.41 -18.16
CA GLY A 106 5.23 1.02 -17.43
C GLY A 106 4.39 -0.01 -16.73
N LEU A 107 4.23 0.15 -15.42
CA LEU A 107 3.38 -0.71 -14.58
C LEU A 107 2.07 0.03 -14.28
N ARG A 108 0.94 -0.65 -14.55
CA ARG A 108 -0.40 -0.14 -14.19
C ARG A 108 -1.07 -1.09 -13.23
N ILE A 109 -1.63 -0.53 -12.17
CA ILE A 109 -2.34 -1.23 -11.11
C ILE A 109 -3.75 -0.68 -11.06
N TYR A 110 -4.74 -1.54 -11.30
CA TYR A 110 -6.15 -1.16 -11.37
C TYR A 110 -6.85 -1.51 -10.06
N PRO A 111 -7.34 -0.50 -9.29
CA PRO A 111 -8.20 -0.75 -8.14
C PRO A 111 -9.44 -1.56 -8.55
N GLU A 112 -9.82 -2.54 -7.75
CA GLU A 112 -10.99 -3.35 -8.04
C GLU A 112 -12.26 -2.51 -7.84
N TYR A 113 -13.10 -2.48 -8.86
CA TYR A 113 -14.37 -1.75 -8.82
C TYR A 113 -15.26 -2.27 -7.69
N GLY A 114 -15.91 -1.34 -6.95
CA GLY A 114 -16.76 -1.67 -5.81
C GLY A 114 -16.03 -1.84 -4.46
N THR A 115 -14.70 -1.84 -4.44
CA THR A 115 -13.92 -1.91 -3.19
C THR A 115 -13.62 -0.54 -2.60
N TYR A 116 -13.88 0.52 -3.34
CA TYR A 116 -13.68 1.91 -2.92
C TYR A 116 -14.97 2.72 -3.06
N SER A 117 -15.13 3.74 -2.22
CA SER A 117 -16.34 4.55 -2.12
C SER A 117 -16.01 5.93 -1.53
N GLY A 118 -17.05 6.74 -1.29
CA GLY A 118 -16.90 8.00 -0.57
C GLY A 118 -16.32 7.87 0.84
N TYR A 119 -16.47 6.71 1.48
CA TYR A 119 -15.94 6.43 2.83
C TYR A 119 -14.56 5.76 2.80
N ASN A 120 -14.26 4.99 1.77
CA ASN A 120 -12.97 4.37 1.52
C ASN A 120 -12.43 4.91 0.20
N THR A 121 -11.92 6.11 0.24
CA THR A 121 -11.40 6.79 -0.95
C THR A 121 -10.06 6.22 -1.37
N LEU A 122 -9.84 6.13 -2.68
CA LEU A 122 -8.53 5.78 -3.22
C LEU A 122 -7.49 6.82 -2.77
N PRO A 123 -6.30 6.40 -2.33
CA PRO A 123 -5.20 7.31 -2.06
C PRO A 123 -4.76 8.01 -3.36
N ASP A 124 -4.30 9.25 -3.26
CA ASP A 124 -3.83 10.01 -4.42
C ASP A 124 -2.53 9.41 -5.00
N SER A 125 -1.76 8.73 -4.17
CA SER A 125 -0.54 8.02 -4.56
C SER A 125 -0.26 6.82 -3.68
N ILE A 126 0.37 5.82 -4.27
CA ILE A 126 0.95 4.65 -3.61
C ILE A 126 2.41 4.54 -4.03
N PHE A 127 3.23 3.76 -3.32
CA PHE A 127 4.68 3.72 -3.52
C PHE A 127 5.16 2.30 -3.82
N LEU A 128 6.25 2.20 -4.58
CA LEU A 128 6.96 0.96 -4.86
C LEU A 128 8.35 1.02 -4.25
N TYR A 129 8.64 0.03 -3.41
CA TYR A 129 9.97 -0.20 -2.88
C TYR A 129 10.57 -1.47 -3.50
N ILE A 130 11.90 -1.47 -3.65
CA ILE A 130 12.66 -2.60 -4.12
C ILE A 130 13.06 -3.42 -2.89
N ALA A 131 12.77 -4.71 -2.89
CA ALA A 131 13.11 -5.60 -1.80
C ALA A 131 13.81 -6.87 -2.31
N ASP A 132 14.66 -7.43 -1.46
CA ASP A 132 15.32 -8.70 -1.70
C ASP A 132 14.36 -9.91 -1.54
N GLU A 133 14.89 -11.10 -1.72
CA GLU A 133 14.16 -12.36 -1.55
C GLU A 133 13.62 -12.58 -0.12
N ASN A 134 14.21 -11.92 0.87
CA ASN A 134 13.79 -11.99 2.28
C ASN A 134 12.79 -10.87 2.64
N ASN A 135 12.28 -10.13 1.65
CA ASN A 135 11.40 -8.96 1.82
C ASN A 135 12.04 -7.80 2.58
N VAL A 136 13.37 -7.72 2.59
CA VAL A 136 14.07 -6.57 3.14
C VAL A 136 14.15 -5.48 2.09
N VAL A 137 13.60 -4.32 2.39
CA VAL A 137 13.66 -3.16 1.49
C VAL A 137 15.11 -2.70 1.33
N THR A 138 15.59 -2.66 0.10
CA THR A 138 16.96 -2.24 -0.26
C THR A 138 16.99 -0.84 -0.84
N ASP A 139 15.99 -0.46 -1.63
CA ASP A 139 15.85 0.87 -2.23
C ASP A 139 14.37 1.14 -2.55
N ALA A 140 14.09 2.29 -3.14
CA ALA A 140 12.77 2.65 -3.64
C ALA A 140 12.82 2.85 -5.16
N VAL A 141 11.72 2.59 -5.84
CA VAL A 141 11.59 2.98 -7.25
C VAL A 141 11.61 4.50 -7.31
N LYS A 142 12.59 5.04 -8.03
CA LYS A 142 12.83 6.47 -8.15
C LYS A 142 12.21 7.02 -9.43
N ASP A 143 12.01 8.32 -9.45
CA ASP A 143 11.62 9.04 -10.65
C ASP A 143 12.71 8.94 -11.73
N TYR A 144 12.41 9.37 -12.95
CA TYR A 144 13.34 9.30 -14.08
C TYR A 144 14.64 10.11 -13.87
N LEU A 145 14.65 11.05 -12.92
CA LEU A 145 15.85 11.78 -12.51
C LEU A 145 16.67 11.06 -11.43
N GLY A 146 16.15 9.96 -10.87
CA GLY A 146 16.79 9.20 -9.80
C GLY A 146 16.87 9.93 -8.46
N LYS A 147 16.10 11.01 -8.28
CA LYS A 147 16.22 11.91 -7.11
C LYS A 147 15.16 11.68 -6.06
N GLN A 148 13.96 11.37 -6.46
CA GLN A 148 12.82 11.24 -5.52
C GLN A 148 12.17 9.88 -5.68
N VAL A 149 11.63 9.38 -4.57
CA VAL A 149 10.79 8.16 -4.60
C VAL A 149 9.58 8.44 -5.47
N GLN A 150 9.35 7.56 -6.44
CA GLN A 150 8.24 7.69 -7.35
C GLN A 150 6.94 7.31 -6.64
N GLY A 151 6.02 8.28 -6.52
CA GLY A 151 4.63 8.01 -6.18
C GLY A 151 3.86 7.63 -7.45
N GLY A 152 3.24 6.47 -7.46
CA GLY A 152 2.28 6.11 -8.49
C GLY A 152 1.06 7.01 -8.40
N LYS A 153 0.89 7.88 -9.40
CA LYS A 153 -0.23 8.80 -9.43
C LYS A 153 -1.51 8.09 -9.81
N LEU A 154 -2.58 8.40 -9.09
CA LEU A 154 -3.91 7.94 -9.43
C LEU A 154 -4.42 8.68 -10.68
N VAL A 155 -4.69 7.93 -11.73
CA VAL A 155 -5.39 8.39 -12.93
C VAL A 155 -6.84 7.98 -12.79
N LYS A 156 -7.74 8.93 -12.58
CA LYS A 156 -9.18 8.67 -12.41
C LYS A 156 -9.90 8.72 -13.75
N ASP A 157 -10.74 7.75 -13.98
CA ASP A 157 -11.77 7.80 -15.02
C ASP A 157 -13.08 8.20 -14.34
N ASP A 158 -13.38 9.49 -14.39
CA ASP A 158 -14.57 10.05 -13.72
C ASP A 158 -15.87 9.72 -14.45
N VAL A 159 -15.79 9.19 -15.68
CA VAL A 159 -16.98 8.92 -16.52
C VAL A 159 -17.44 7.47 -16.38
N PHE A 160 -16.52 6.52 -16.57
CA PHE A 160 -16.85 5.10 -16.62
C PHE A 160 -16.25 4.28 -15.47
N LEU A 161 -15.40 4.90 -14.65
CA LEU A 161 -14.66 4.28 -13.53
C LEU A 161 -13.79 3.06 -13.91
N GLY A 162 -13.92 2.56 -15.13
CA GLY A 162 -13.26 1.33 -15.59
C GLY A 162 -11.77 1.49 -15.91
N ASN A 163 -11.32 2.71 -16.16
CA ASN A 163 -9.92 3.02 -16.48
C ASN A 163 -9.19 3.78 -15.36
N THR A 164 -9.66 3.65 -14.13
CA THR A 164 -8.97 4.19 -12.97
C THR A 164 -7.78 3.30 -12.62
N TYR A 165 -6.57 3.85 -12.58
CA TYR A 165 -5.36 3.09 -12.30
C TYR A 165 -4.26 3.94 -11.66
N TYR A 166 -3.32 3.28 -11.01
CA TYR A 166 -2.04 3.85 -10.61
C TYR A 166 -0.98 3.51 -11.66
N TYR A 167 -0.19 4.49 -12.04
CA TYR A 167 0.89 4.33 -13.02
C TYR A 167 2.24 4.55 -12.39
N PHE A 168 3.18 3.64 -12.70
CA PHE A 168 4.59 3.73 -12.35
C PHE A 168 5.46 3.55 -13.58
N ASP A 169 6.51 4.36 -13.69
CA ASP A 169 7.62 4.11 -14.59
C ASP A 169 8.65 3.24 -13.87
N VAL A 170 8.75 1.99 -14.28
CA VAL A 170 9.68 1.01 -13.70
C VAL A 170 10.84 0.71 -14.63
N THR A 171 11.11 1.58 -15.60
CA THR A 171 12.13 1.39 -16.64
C THR A 171 13.51 1.13 -16.06
N GLN A 172 13.93 1.94 -15.09
CA GLN A 172 15.26 1.77 -14.49
C GLN A 172 15.36 0.48 -13.69
N PHE A 173 14.36 0.16 -12.89
CA PHE A 173 14.29 -1.12 -12.16
C PHE A 173 14.43 -2.32 -13.10
N MET A 174 13.69 -2.33 -14.21
CA MET A 174 13.74 -3.43 -15.20
C MET A 174 15.11 -3.54 -15.88
N LYS A 175 15.76 -2.40 -16.16
CA LYS A 175 17.14 -2.39 -16.70
C LYS A 175 18.14 -2.96 -15.72
N ASP A 176 18.04 -2.57 -14.46
CA ASP A 176 18.96 -2.99 -13.41
C ASP A 176 18.82 -4.51 -13.15
N GLU A 177 17.59 -5.00 -13.10
CA GLU A 177 17.32 -6.44 -12.91
C GLU A 177 17.85 -7.29 -14.08
N LEU A 178 17.61 -6.89 -15.32
CA LEU A 178 18.17 -7.58 -16.50
C LEU A 178 19.68 -7.47 -16.60
N GLY A 179 20.26 -6.34 -16.16
CA GLY A 179 21.71 -6.12 -16.13
C GLY A 179 22.45 -6.99 -15.10
N THR A 180 21.76 -7.51 -14.10
CA THR A 180 22.33 -8.29 -13.01
C THR A 180 22.45 -9.78 -13.36
N SER A 181 23.21 -10.13 -14.39
CA SER A 181 23.52 -11.51 -14.82
C SER A 181 22.29 -12.36 -15.19
N GLY A 182 21.21 -11.77 -15.66
CA GLY A 182 20.03 -12.48 -16.16
C GLY A 182 19.24 -13.26 -15.09
N LYS A 183 19.49 -13.05 -13.81
CA LYS A 183 18.68 -13.62 -12.73
C LYS A 183 17.92 -12.53 -11.99
N TYR A 184 16.60 -12.64 -11.99
CA TYR A 184 15.74 -11.83 -11.15
C TYR A 184 16.10 -12.05 -9.68
N LYS A 185 16.45 -10.99 -8.97
CA LYS A 185 16.88 -11.05 -7.56
C LYS A 185 16.03 -10.22 -6.62
N HIS A 186 15.31 -9.25 -7.18
CA HIS A 186 14.50 -8.35 -6.39
C HIS A 186 13.03 -8.44 -6.76
N ASN A 187 12.20 -8.06 -5.82
CA ASN A 187 10.77 -7.88 -6.02
C ASN A 187 10.39 -6.41 -5.74
N LEU A 188 9.19 -6.04 -6.14
CA LEU A 188 8.64 -4.74 -5.79
C LEU A 188 7.60 -4.89 -4.68
N GLN A 189 7.72 -4.08 -3.63
CA GLN A 189 6.73 -3.97 -2.57
C GLN A 189 5.86 -2.74 -2.82
N LEU A 190 4.58 -2.97 -3.03
CA LEU A 190 3.57 -1.94 -3.15
C LEU A 190 3.04 -1.58 -1.76
N VAL A 191 3.13 -0.30 -1.40
CA VAL A 191 2.75 0.18 -0.07
C VAL A 191 2.03 1.53 -0.15
N PHE A 192 1.30 1.90 0.90
CA PHE A 192 0.84 3.26 1.09
C PHE A 192 1.98 4.20 1.46
N ASN A 193 1.76 5.51 1.35
CA ASN A 193 2.67 6.48 1.94
C ASN A 193 2.71 6.34 3.47
N SER A 194 3.76 6.85 4.08
CA SER A 194 4.01 6.73 5.52
C SER A 194 2.86 7.29 6.37
N ASP A 195 2.25 8.38 5.95
CA ASP A 195 1.14 9.02 6.68
C ASP A 195 -0.14 8.20 6.60
N ASP A 196 -0.50 7.71 5.41
CA ASP A 196 -1.64 6.82 5.26
C ASP A 196 -1.44 5.53 6.06
N TYR A 197 -0.21 4.99 6.04
CA TYR A 197 0.10 3.72 6.69
C TYR A 197 -0.04 3.77 8.21
N THR A 198 0.34 4.88 8.83
CA THR A 198 0.36 5.05 10.28
C THR A 198 -0.87 5.75 10.86
N LYS A 199 -1.59 6.53 10.05
CA LYS A 199 -2.65 7.41 10.53
C LYS A 199 -4.05 7.05 10.04
N THR A 200 -4.16 6.09 9.11
CA THR A 200 -5.46 5.72 8.52
C THR A 200 -5.71 4.22 8.58
N LEU A 201 -6.94 3.80 8.29
CA LEU A 201 -7.35 2.42 8.06
C LEU A 201 -7.73 2.18 6.59
N ARG A 202 -7.11 2.93 5.67
CA ARG A 202 -7.35 2.77 4.24
C ARG A 202 -6.96 1.38 3.77
N ASN A 203 -7.74 0.88 2.86
CA ASN A 203 -7.41 -0.34 2.14
C ASN A 203 -7.48 -0.08 0.62
N LEU A 204 -6.72 -0.85 -0.11
CA LEU A 204 -6.75 -0.88 -1.57
C LEU A 204 -6.71 -2.35 -1.99
N THR A 205 -7.72 -2.74 -2.73
CA THR A 205 -7.80 -4.06 -3.37
C THR A 205 -7.65 -3.88 -4.88
N PHE A 206 -6.87 -4.73 -5.51
CA PHE A 206 -6.69 -4.73 -6.96
C PHE A 206 -6.57 -6.16 -7.47
N SER A 207 -6.89 -6.38 -8.73
CA SER A 207 -6.76 -7.68 -9.36
C SER A 207 -5.29 -8.01 -9.63
N ASP A 208 -4.92 -9.28 -9.49
CA ASP A 208 -3.65 -9.78 -10.01
C ASP A 208 -3.68 -9.94 -11.54
N THR A 209 -2.86 -10.81 -12.10
CA THR A 209 -2.80 -11.06 -13.54
C THR A 209 -4.01 -11.83 -14.10
N LYS A 210 -4.88 -12.37 -13.26
CA LYS A 210 -6.04 -13.21 -13.63
C LYS A 210 -7.40 -12.56 -13.37
N GLY A 211 -7.41 -11.39 -12.75
CA GLY A 211 -8.64 -10.68 -12.43
C GLY A 211 -9.27 -9.96 -13.63
N GLN A 212 -10.40 -9.32 -13.40
CA GLN A 212 -11.17 -8.62 -14.43
C GLN A 212 -10.41 -7.43 -15.05
N HIS A 213 -9.67 -6.68 -14.23
CA HIS A 213 -8.77 -5.60 -14.65
C HIS A 213 -7.36 -5.92 -14.15
N PRO A 214 -6.62 -6.77 -14.88
CA PRO A 214 -5.36 -7.29 -14.39
C PRO A 214 -4.29 -6.20 -14.27
N ILE A 215 -3.41 -6.36 -13.29
CA ILE A 215 -2.16 -5.60 -13.25
C ILE A 215 -1.40 -5.83 -14.57
N THR A 216 -0.90 -4.77 -15.17
CA THR A 216 -0.21 -4.84 -16.45
C THR A 216 1.17 -4.21 -16.41
N LEU A 217 2.15 -4.94 -16.94
CA LEU A 217 3.49 -4.44 -17.21
C LEU A 217 3.61 -4.30 -18.74
N GLN A 218 3.80 -3.08 -19.22
CA GLN A 218 4.05 -2.80 -20.62
C GLN A 218 5.54 -2.52 -20.82
N LEU A 219 6.19 -3.35 -21.64
CA LEU A 219 7.59 -3.21 -21.98
C LEU A 219 7.76 -2.79 -23.45
N ASN A 220 8.54 -1.73 -23.67
CA ASN A 220 9.05 -1.36 -24.98
C ASN A 220 10.54 -1.67 -24.99
N TYR A 221 10.97 -2.59 -25.87
CA TYR A 221 12.36 -3.03 -25.93
C TYR A 221 12.82 -3.24 -27.38
N LYS A 222 14.11 -3.23 -27.58
CA LYS A 222 14.76 -3.55 -28.86
C LYS A 222 15.62 -4.80 -28.70
N ILE A 223 15.55 -5.65 -29.69
CA ILE A 223 16.38 -6.84 -29.81
C ILE A 223 17.45 -6.56 -30.87
N TYR A 224 18.68 -6.90 -30.55
CA TYR A 224 19.79 -6.84 -31.48
C TYR A 224 20.31 -8.26 -31.72
N GLU A 225 20.45 -8.59 -33.00
CA GLU A 225 21.06 -9.85 -33.47
C GLU A 225 22.41 -9.48 -34.11
N SER A 226 23.43 -10.30 -33.87
CA SER A 226 24.68 -10.17 -34.61
C SER A 226 24.46 -10.74 -36.00
N TYR A 227 24.91 -10.03 -37.01
CA TYR A 227 24.99 -10.52 -38.39
C TYR A 227 26.24 -11.34 -38.61
#